data_af16c5106ba46681e01dbc2ed44b5aa6
#
_entry.id   af16c5106ba46681e01dbc2ed44b5aa6
#
_cell.length_a   1.000
_cell.length_b   1.000
_cell.length_c   1.000
_cell.angle_alpha   90.00
_cell.angle_beta   90.00
_cell.angle_gamma   90.00
#
_symmetry.space_group_name_H-M   'P 1'
#
loop_
_entity.id
_entity.type
_entity.pdbx_description
1 polymer ?
#
loop_
_entity_poly.entity_id
_entity_poly.type
_entity_poly.pdbx_seq_one_letter_code
_entity_poly.pdbx_strand_id
1 'polypeptide(L)'
;MHFSVITPSLQRRALLPETVASVRATITAPLDFSFEHLIYQNGPDDGTAAWLADAAQQPGPPLRYWLDAERRRPGYARNQLIAQAPAQAWLTPLDDDDLLLQRSLYHYAAAIRAHPDRPWLVADFLRVNGHGRYLPGEDYYAWRFDSPAAMLTAIFRAEHFIQGNVCYTKALLDEVGGYDAELLTAEDLDLYVRFLLAGHLPVVCAHYSHLHRFHAQNTSQGIDAAKHNADLRLIYNKYAGQLQALGIAQPGH
;
A
#
# COMPACT_ATOMS: atom_id res chain seq x y z
N MET A 1 -4.63 -19.03 6.01
CA MET A 1 -4.30 -17.59 5.83
C MET A 1 -4.48 -17.25 4.37
N HIS A 2 -5.08 -16.13 4.03
CA HIS A 2 -5.31 -15.69 2.65
C HIS A 2 -4.87 -14.24 2.48
N PHE A 3 -4.17 -13.93 1.38
CA PHE A 3 -3.78 -12.58 1.02
C PHE A 3 -4.53 -12.11 -0.23
N SER A 4 -5.00 -10.87 -0.22
CA SER A 4 -5.46 -10.18 -1.42
C SER A 4 -4.49 -9.05 -1.74
N VAL A 5 -3.72 -9.20 -2.81
CA VAL A 5 -2.92 -8.10 -3.37
C VAL A 5 -3.86 -7.18 -4.11
N ILE A 6 -3.89 -5.89 -3.74
CA ILE A 6 -4.82 -4.90 -4.30
C ILE A 6 -4.08 -3.85 -5.12
N THR A 7 -4.43 -3.72 -6.40
CA THR A 7 -3.76 -2.81 -7.35
C THR A 7 -4.78 -1.89 -8.02
N PRO A 8 -4.86 -0.60 -7.63
CA PRO A 8 -5.54 0.40 -8.44
C PRO A 8 -4.71 0.67 -9.69
N SER A 9 -5.35 0.82 -10.84
CA SER A 9 -4.64 1.08 -12.10
C SER A 9 -5.35 2.16 -12.93
N LEU A 10 -4.55 3.04 -13.52
CA LEU A 10 -5.03 4.12 -14.39
C LEU A 10 -4.08 4.32 -15.58
N GLN A 11 -4.48 3.84 -16.75
CA GLN A 11 -3.70 4.02 -18.00
C GLN A 11 -2.24 3.53 -17.88
N ARG A 12 -2.04 2.31 -17.37
CA ARG A 12 -0.72 1.69 -17.11
C ARG A 12 -0.48 0.41 -17.91
N ARG A 13 -1.06 0.31 -19.11
CA ARG A 13 -0.93 -0.88 -19.98
C ARG A 13 0.53 -1.33 -20.18
N ALA A 14 1.47 -0.39 -20.18
CA ALA A 14 2.88 -0.70 -20.39
C ALA A 14 3.58 -1.33 -19.17
N LEU A 15 3.14 -1.02 -17.93
CA LEU A 15 3.81 -1.43 -16.68
C LEU A 15 3.05 -2.53 -15.94
N LEU A 16 1.71 -2.48 -15.93
CA LEU A 16 0.85 -3.43 -15.24
C LEU A 16 1.17 -4.92 -15.53
N PRO A 17 1.57 -5.32 -16.76
CA PRO A 17 1.96 -6.71 -17.02
C PRO A 17 3.14 -7.19 -16.16
N GLU A 18 4.12 -6.35 -15.89
CA GLU A 18 5.26 -6.69 -15.03
C GLU A 18 4.82 -6.83 -13.57
N THR A 19 3.95 -5.93 -13.10
CA THR A 19 3.34 -6.00 -11.76
C THR A 19 2.57 -7.31 -11.59
N VAL A 20 1.70 -7.68 -12.52
CA VAL A 20 0.95 -8.94 -12.48
C VAL A 20 1.87 -10.16 -12.51
N ALA A 21 2.91 -10.13 -13.35
CA ALA A 21 3.89 -11.21 -13.41
C ALA A 21 4.65 -11.37 -12.09
N SER A 22 4.99 -10.27 -11.42
CA SER A 22 5.67 -10.29 -10.12
C SER A 22 4.81 -10.93 -9.03
N VAL A 23 3.51 -10.60 -8.99
CA VAL A 23 2.56 -11.23 -8.05
C VAL A 23 2.43 -12.72 -8.32
N ARG A 24 2.32 -13.13 -9.59
CA ARG A 24 2.25 -14.54 -9.99
C ARG A 24 3.49 -15.34 -9.63
N ALA A 25 4.64 -14.70 -9.55
CA ALA A 25 5.91 -15.32 -9.20
C ALA A 25 6.06 -15.57 -7.67
N THR A 26 5.04 -15.26 -6.86
CA THR A 26 5.06 -15.44 -5.40
C THR A 26 5.33 -16.90 -5.02
N ILE A 27 6.30 -17.08 -4.11
CA ILE A 27 6.67 -18.38 -3.55
C ILE A 27 5.97 -18.57 -2.21
N THR A 28 5.10 -19.57 -2.11
CA THR A 28 4.36 -19.89 -0.88
C THR A 28 5.06 -20.90 0.01
N ALA A 29 5.81 -21.83 -0.58
CA ALA A 29 6.48 -22.89 0.17
C ALA A 29 7.64 -22.36 1.04
N PRO A 30 7.89 -22.95 2.24
CA PRO A 30 7.16 -24.07 2.84
C PRO A 30 5.93 -23.67 3.69
N LEU A 31 5.54 -22.39 3.72
CA LEU A 31 4.35 -21.96 4.45
C LEU A 31 3.10 -22.19 3.59
N ASP A 32 2.05 -22.72 4.23
CA ASP A 32 0.75 -22.90 3.58
C ASP A 32 -0.09 -21.64 3.73
N PHE A 33 -0.27 -20.91 2.63
CA PHE A 33 -1.19 -19.78 2.48
C PHE A 33 -1.65 -19.67 1.02
N SER A 34 -2.80 -19.08 0.83
CA SER A 34 -3.33 -18.76 -0.51
C SER A 34 -3.31 -17.26 -0.75
N PHE A 35 -3.34 -16.86 -2.02
CA PHE A 35 -3.42 -15.45 -2.40
C PHE A 35 -4.14 -15.26 -3.73
N GLU A 36 -4.64 -14.05 -3.93
CA GLU A 36 -5.25 -13.58 -5.17
C GLU A 36 -4.72 -12.19 -5.53
N HIS A 37 -4.88 -11.78 -6.78
CA HIS A 37 -4.59 -10.43 -7.23
C HIS A 37 -5.88 -9.74 -7.68
N LEU A 38 -6.25 -8.64 -7.02
CA LEU A 38 -7.42 -7.84 -7.33
C LEU A 38 -6.98 -6.54 -7.99
N ILE A 39 -7.50 -6.26 -9.19
CA ILE A 39 -7.12 -5.08 -9.98
C ILE A 39 -8.35 -4.24 -10.28
N TYR A 40 -8.29 -2.94 -10.04
CA TYR A 40 -9.31 -1.97 -10.41
C TYR A 40 -8.75 -1.01 -11.43
N GLN A 41 -9.10 -1.25 -12.71
CA GLN A 41 -8.77 -0.35 -13.80
C GLN A 41 -9.81 0.76 -13.86
N ASN A 42 -9.39 2.01 -13.69
CA ASN A 42 -10.28 3.16 -13.80
C ASN A 42 -9.80 4.16 -14.86
N GLY A 43 -10.75 4.95 -15.37
CA GLY A 43 -10.51 5.92 -16.45
C GLY A 43 -10.57 5.33 -17.86
N PRO A 44 -10.26 6.15 -18.88
CA PRO A 44 -10.29 5.72 -20.27
C PRO A 44 -9.40 4.49 -20.51
N ASP A 45 -9.91 3.52 -21.27
CA ASP A 45 -9.17 2.32 -21.61
C ASP A 45 -8.00 2.62 -22.56
N ASP A 46 -6.82 2.11 -22.23
CA ASP A 46 -5.59 2.17 -23.02
C ASP A 46 -5.20 0.80 -23.60
N GLY A 47 -6.17 -0.14 -23.70
CA GLY A 47 -5.98 -1.52 -24.05
C GLY A 47 -5.74 -2.44 -22.85
N THR A 48 -5.80 -1.88 -21.62
CA THR A 48 -5.66 -2.66 -20.40
C THR A 48 -6.81 -3.63 -20.20
N ALA A 49 -8.05 -3.27 -20.57
CA ALA A 49 -9.22 -4.12 -20.39
C ALA A 49 -9.10 -5.45 -21.16
N ALA A 50 -8.74 -5.39 -22.43
CA ALA A 50 -8.54 -6.59 -23.26
C ALA A 50 -7.40 -7.45 -22.71
N TRP A 51 -6.30 -6.84 -22.32
CA TRP A 51 -5.17 -7.55 -21.74
C TRP A 51 -5.52 -8.22 -20.40
N LEU A 52 -6.29 -7.57 -19.53
CA LEU A 52 -6.74 -8.15 -18.25
C LEU A 52 -7.65 -9.37 -18.48
N ALA A 53 -8.54 -9.31 -19.49
CA ALA A 53 -9.38 -10.43 -19.84
C ALA A 53 -8.56 -11.67 -20.24
N ASP A 54 -7.52 -11.49 -21.05
CA ASP A 54 -6.58 -12.55 -21.41
C ASP A 54 -5.74 -13.02 -20.22
N ALA A 55 -5.22 -12.08 -19.45
CA ALA A 55 -4.39 -12.36 -18.27
C ALA A 55 -5.17 -13.18 -17.23
N ALA A 56 -6.43 -12.88 -16.98
CA ALA A 56 -7.26 -13.60 -16.01
C ALA A 56 -7.51 -15.06 -16.37
N GLN A 57 -7.38 -15.44 -17.65
CA GLN A 57 -7.51 -16.83 -18.11
C GLN A 57 -6.22 -17.64 -18.00
N GLN A 58 -5.09 -17.00 -17.74
CA GLN A 58 -3.81 -17.69 -17.64
C GLN A 58 -3.71 -18.51 -16.34
N PRO A 59 -3.06 -19.68 -16.37
CA PRO A 59 -2.81 -20.48 -15.17
C PRO A 59 -2.07 -19.70 -14.08
N GLY A 60 -2.42 -19.95 -12.82
CA GLY A 60 -1.75 -19.33 -11.67
C GLY A 60 -2.73 -18.94 -10.58
N PRO A 61 -2.29 -18.09 -9.64
CA PRO A 61 -3.17 -17.54 -8.62
C PRO A 61 -4.31 -16.75 -9.28
N PRO A 62 -5.51 -16.75 -8.66
CA PRO A 62 -6.65 -16.02 -9.19
C PRO A 62 -6.31 -14.55 -9.43
N LEU A 63 -6.60 -14.05 -10.62
CA LEU A 63 -6.59 -12.64 -10.96
C LEU A 63 -8.03 -12.22 -11.26
N ARG A 64 -8.54 -11.28 -10.47
CA ARG A 64 -9.87 -10.71 -10.62
C ARG A 64 -9.75 -9.23 -10.90
N TYR A 65 -10.58 -8.69 -11.78
CA TYR A 65 -10.48 -7.28 -12.16
C TYR A 65 -11.85 -6.65 -12.35
N TRP A 66 -11.88 -5.34 -12.18
CA TRP A 66 -13.05 -4.48 -12.40
C TRP A 66 -12.64 -3.31 -13.28
N LEU A 67 -13.55 -2.87 -14.11
CA LEU A 67 -13.36 -1.77 -15.06
C LEU A 67 -14.33 -0.64 -14.72
N ASP A 68 -13.83 0.57 -14.62
CA ASP A 68 -14.61 1.80 -14.49
C ASP A 68 -14.12 2.80 -15.56
N ALA A 69 -15.01 3.26 -16.43
CA ALA A 69 -14.66 4.22 -17.47
C ALA A 69 -14.37 5.62 -16.90
N GLU A 70 -14.80 5.90 -15.67
CA GLU A 70 -14.57 7.17 -15.02
C GLU A 70 -13.24 7.18 -14.27
N ARG A 71 -12.53 8.29 -14.36
CA ARG A 71 -11.33 8.50 -13.56
C ARG A 71 -11.70 8.71 -12.10
N ARG A 72 -11.30 7.78 -11.26
CA ARG A 72 -11.49 7.82 -9.81
C ARG A 72 -10.16 8.09 -9.09
N ARG A 73 -10.25 8.56 -7.85
CA ARG A 73 -9.08 8.74 -6.97
C ARG A 73 -8.57 7.39 -6.46
N PRO A 74 -7.28 7.28 -6.10
CA PRO A 74 -6.71 6.00 -5.64
C PRO A 74 -7.43 5.40 -4.43
N GLY A 75 -7.81 6.21 -3.45
CA GLY A 75 -8.56 5.74 -2.27
C GLY A 75 -9.91 5.10 -2.62
N TYR A 76 -10.65 5.68 -3.58
CA TYR A 76 -11.88 5.08 -4.08
C TYR A 76 -11.61 3.71 -4.71
N ALA A 77 -10.64 3.63 -5.63
CA ALA A 77 -10.30 2.39 -6.32
C ALA A 77 -9.86 1.28 -5.34
N ARG A 78 -9.04 1.62 -4.34
CA ARG A 78 -8.64 0.68 -3.29
C ARG A 78 -9.84 0.19 -2.47
N ASN A 79 -10.77 1.08 -2.10
CA ASN A 79 -11.99 0.69 -1.38
C ASN A 79 -12.86 -0.28 -2.18
N GLN A 80 -12.98 -0.10 -3.51
CA GLN A 80 -13.69 -1.04 -4.36
C GLN A 80 -13.06 -2.45 -4.31
N LEU A 81 -11.73 -2.53 -4.35
CA LEU A 81 -11.00 -3.80 -4.26
C LEU A 81 -11.14 -4.46 -2.89
N ILE A 82 -11.07 -3.67 -1.82
CA ILE A 82 -11.26 -4.12 -0.44
C ILE A 82 -12.65 -4.73 -0.23
N ALA A 83 -13.68 -4.13 -0.83
CA ALA A 83 -15.04 -4.66 -0.78
C ALA A 83 -15.15 -6.05 -1.42
N GLN A 84 -14.28 -6.37 -2.38
CA GLN A 84 -14.26 -7.66 -3.07
C GLN A 84 -13.38 -8.72 -2.41
N ALA A 85 -12.49 -8.30 -1.51
CA ALA A 85 -11.62 -9.22 -0.78
C ALA A 85 -12.42 -10.02 0.27
N PRO A 86 -12.05 -11.29 0.54
CA PRO A 86 -12.65 -12.07 1.61
C PRO A 86 -12.57 -11.36 2.97
N ALA A 87 -13.58 -11.54 3.83
CA ALA A 87 -13.66 -10.85 5.13
C ALA A 87 -12.43 -11.08 6.03
N GLN A 88 -11.79 -12.24 5.90
CA GLN A 88 -10.62 -12.62 6.71
C GLN A 88 -9.30 -12.46 5.95
N ALA A 89 -9.29 -11.73 4.83
CA ALA A 89 -8.09 -11.52 4.05
C ALA A 89 -7.12 -10.55 4.73
N TRP A 90 -5.85 -10.83 4.52
CA TRP A 90 -4.76 -9.85 4.68
C TRP A 90 -4.61 -9.10 3.36
N LEU A 91 -4.62 -7.79 3.43
CA LEU A 91 -4.56 -6.90 2.27
C LEU A 91 -3.14 -6.39 2.11
N THR A 92 -2.61 -6.47 0.90
CA THR A 92 -1.29 -5.95 0.53
C THR A 92 -1.49 -5.01 -0.65
N PRO A 93 -1.44 -3.67 -0.44
CA PRO A 93 -1.44 -2.74 -1.55
C PRO A 93 -0.17 -2.90 -2.38
N LEU A 94 -0.32 -2.79 -3.69
CA LEU A 94 0.77 -2.78 -4.66
C LEU A 94 0.37 -1.87 -5.81
N ASP A 95 1.17 -0.86 -6.11
CA ASP A 95 0.88 0.04 -7.21
C ASP A 95 1.14 -0.63 -8.56
N ASP A 96 0.49 -0.13 -9.61
CA ASP A 96 0.45 -0.76 -10.94
C ASP A 96 1.76 -0.63 -11.74
N ASP A 97 2.74 0.03 -11.16
CA ASP A 97 4.10 0.21 -11.69
C ASP A 97 5.18 -0.45 -10.80
N ASP A 98 4.81 -1.01 -9.64
CA ASP A 98 5.72 -1.65 -8.71
C ASP A 98 5.80 -3.18 -8.89
N LEU A 99 6.84 -3.80 -8.32
CA LEU A 99 7.09 -5.23 -8.43
C LEU A 99 7.13 -5.89 -7.05
N LEU A 100 6.19 -6.79 -6.77
CA LEU A 100 6.21 -7.59 -5.55
C LEU A 100 7.40 -8.55 -5.56
N LEU A 101 8.16 -8.61 -4.47
CA LEU A 101 9.23 -9.59 -4.36
C LEU A 101 8.67 -10.99 -4.07
N GLN A 102 9.25 -12.01 -4.70
CA GLN A 102 8.73 -13.39 -4.72
C GLN A 102 8.43 -13.97 -3.33
N ARG A 103 9.18 -13.59 -2.29
CA ARG A 103 9.01 -14.06 -0.92
C ARG A 103 8.32 -13.05 0.00
N SER A 104 7.81 -11.95 -0.52
CA SER A 104 7.18 -10.91 0.29
C SER A 104 6.01 -11.47 1.12
N LEU A 105 5.03 -12.12 0.46
CA LEU A 105 3.89 -12.69 1.17
C LEU A 105 4.29 -13.83 2.12
N TYR A 106 5.36 -14.58 1.80
CA TYR A 106 5.91 -15.59 2.70
C TYR A 106 6.42 -14.96 4.01
N HIS A 107 7.16 -13.86 3.93
CA HIS A 107 7.68 -13.17 5.12
C HIS A 107 6.56 -12.50 5.92
N TYR A 108 5.57 -11.92 5.26
CA TYR A 108 4.37 -11.44 5.94
C TYR A 108 3.64 -12.58 6.65
N ALA A 109 3.44 -13.73 5.99
CA ALA A 109 2.80 -14.89 6.59
C ALA A 109 3.56 -15.41 7.83
N ALA A 110 4.89 -15.41 7.79
CA ALA A 110 5.72 -15.78 8.93
C ALA A 110 5.56 -14.78 10.09
N ALA A 111 5.57 -13.49 9.79
CA ALA A 111 5.41 -12.43 10.80
C ALA A 111 4.02 -12.47 11.45
N ILE A 112 2.95 -12.71 10.66
CA ILE A 112 1.58 -12.86 11.17
C ILE A 112 1.49 -14.05 12.15
N ARG A 113 2.12 -15.18 11.82
CA ARG A 113 2.14 -16.35 12.72
C ARG A 113 2.90 -16.06 14.02
N ALA A 114 3.94 -15.24 13.96
CA ALA A 114 4.72 -14.83 15.14
C ALA A 114 4.00 -13.76 15.98
N HIS A 115 3.09 -12.99 15.38
CA HIS A 115 2.38 -11.88 16.02
C HIS A 115 0.88 -11.92 15.68
N PRO A 116 0.12 -12.95 16.12
CA PRO A 116 -1.26 -13.18 15.70
C PRO A 116 -2.23 -12.07 16.11
N ASP A 117 -1.91 -11.32 17.16
CA ASP A 117 -2.74 -10.23 17.69
C ASP A 117 -2.45 -8.86 17.03
N ARG A 118 -1.53 -8.81 16.07
CA ARG A 118 -1.15 -7.56 15.41
C ARG A 118 -1.81 -7.47 14.04
N PRO A 119 -2.70 -6.47 13.81
CA PRO A 119 -3.52 -6.42 12.60
C PRO A 119 -2.83 -5.81 11.39
N TRP A 120 -1.61 -5.22 11.54
CA TRP A 120 -0.84 -4.67 10.43
C TRP A 120 0.66 -4.75 10.61
N LEU A 121 1.36 -4.77 9.48
CA LEU A 121 2.79 -4.98 9.36
C LEU A 121 3.36 -3.97 8.37
N VAL A 122 4.61 -3.59 8.58
CA VAL A 122 5.37 -2.77 7.65
C VAL A 122 6.71 -3.45 7.35
N ALA A 123 7.11 -3.43 6.09
CA ALA A 123 8.37 -4.02 5.63
C ALA A 123 9.29 -2.95 5.04
N ASP A 124 10.47 -3.35 4.60
CA ASP A 124 11.37 -2.50 3.81
C ASP A 124 10.97 -2.53 2.33
N PHE A 125 11.47 -1.60 1.53
CA PHE A 125 11.42 -1.68 0.08
C PHE A 125 12.70 -1.11 -0.56
N LEU A 126 12.97 -1.54 -1.78
CA LEU A 126 14.07 -1.03 -2.59
C LEU A 126 13.54 -0.12 -3.69
N ARG A 127 14.28 0.93 -4.04
CA ARG A 127 13.95 1.77 -5.19
C ARG A 127 14.68 1.34 -6.44
N VAL A 128 13.95 1.33 -7.56
CA VAL A 128 14.48 1.10 -8.90
C VAL A 128 14.04 2.22 -9.83
N ASN A 129 14.80 2.51 -10.87
CA ASN A 129 14.37 3.46 -11.90
C ASN A 129 13.34 2.83 -12.86
N GLY A 130 12.82 3.63 -13.81
CA GLY A 130 11.85 3.16 -14.81
C GLY A 130 12.30 1.97 -15.68
N HIS A 131 13.60 1.66 -15.69
CA HIS A 131 14.19 0.50 -16.38
C HIS A 131 14.47 -0.68 -15.43
N GLY A 132 13.99 -0.64 -14.19
CA GLY A 132 14.21 -1.69 -13.18
C GLY A 132 15.64 -1.73 -12.61
N ARG A 133 16.47 -0.71 -12.83
CA ARG A 133 17.81 -0.63 -12.23
C ARG A 133 17.75 -0.06 -10.83
N TYR A 134 18.42 -0.71 -9.91
CA TYR A 134 18.51 -0.28 -8.52
C TYR A 134 19.07 1.15 -8.38
N LEU A 135 18.49 1.92 -7.46
CA LEU A 135 18.89 3.28 -7.12
C LEU A 135 19.54 3.28 -5.73
N PRO A 136 20.88 3.23 -5.65
CA PRO A 136 21.60 3.17 -4.38
C PRO A 136 21.31 4.39 -3.49
N GLY A 137 21.08 4.15 -2.20
CA GLY A 137 20.83 5.20 -1.22
C GLY A 137 19.40 5.73 -1.18
N GLU A 138 18.51 5.16 -1.99
CA GLU A 138 17.09 5.54 -2.05
C GLU A 138 16.18 4.50 -1.33
N ASP A 139 16.78 3.55 -0.62
CA ASP A 139 16.06 2.48 0.04
C ASP A 139 15.28 3.00 1.24
N TYR A 140 14.15 2.35 1.51
CA TYR A 140 13.38 2.58 2.72
C TYR A 140 13.59 1.43 3.70
N TYR A 141 13.84 1.77 4.96
CA TYR A 141 13.93 0.86 6.09
C TYR A 141 12.87 1.22 7.13
N ALA A 142 12.05 0.25 7.50
CA ALA A 142 11.01 0.46 8.50
C ALA A 142 11.61 0.62 9.90
N TRP A 143 11.12 1.61 10.63
CA TRP A 143 11.59 1.91 11.99
C TRP A 143 10.68 1.28 13.04
N ARG A 144 11.27 0.92 14.15
CA ARG A 144 10.53 0.47 15.33
C ARG A 144 10.24 1.67 16.23
N PHE A 145 9.00 1.73 16.71
CA PHE A 145 8.54 2.73 17.66
C PHE A 145 8.00 2.05 18.91
N ASP A 146 8.13 2.71 20.05
CA ASP A 146 7.66 2.19 21.34
C ASP A 146 6.15 2.38 21.54
N SER A 147 5.53 3.30 20.80
CA SER A 147 4.10 3.58 20.88
C SER A 147 3.56 4.20 19.59
N PRO A 148 2.23 4.11 19.37
CA PRO A 148 1.57 4.82 18.27
C PRO A 148 1.82 6.33 18.31
N ALA A 149 1.82 6.96 19.50
CA ALA A 149 2.09 8.39 19.66
C ALA A 149 3.52 8.78 19.24
N ALA A 150 4.52 7.93 19.53
CA ALA A 150 5.90 8.17 19.10
C ALA A 150 6.01 8.11 17.56
N MET A 151 5.34 7.14 16.92
CA MET A 151 5.32 7.01 15.46
C MET A 151 4.57 8.19 14.81
N LEU A 152 3.41 8.58 15.32
CA LEU A 152 2.67 9.77 14.86
C LEU A 152 3.53 11.04 14.98
N THR A 153 4.26 11.20 16.10
CA THR A 153 5.17 12.33 16.28
C THR A 153 6.24 12.37 15.17
N ALA A 154 6.88 11.26 14.87
CA ALA A 154 7.88 11.19 13.81
C ALA A 154 7.27 11.47 12.40
N ILE A 155 6.06 10.95 12.13
CA ILE A 155 5.34 11.24 10.89
C ILE A 155 5.08 12.73 10.73
N PHE A 156 4.48 13.38 11.74
CA PHE A 156 4.13 14.81 11.65
C PHE A 156 5.33 15.77 11.76
N ARG A 157 6.50 15.27 12.13
CA ARG A 157 7.78 15.98 11.99
C ARG A 157 8.46 15.78 10.64
N ALA A 158 7.84 15.01 9.73
CA ALA A 158 8.44 14.58 8.47
C ALA A 158 9.76 13.79 8.64
N GLU A 159 9.95 13.14 9.80
CA GLU A 159 11.11 12.30 10.11
C GLU A 159 10.89 10.85 9.66
N HIS A 160 9.64 10.46 9.47
CA HIS A 160 9.25 9.10 9.09
C HIS A 160 8.06 9.11 8.14
N PHE A 161 8.03 8.14 7.22
CA PHE A 161 6.92 7.91 6.31
C PHE A 161 6.72 6.41 6.09
N ILE A 162 5.53 6.03 5.63
CA ILE A 162 5.19 4.69 5.19
C ILE A 162 4.54 4.83 3.81
N GLN A 163 4.88 3.91 2.91
CA GLN A 163 4.28 3.80 1.58
C GLN A 163 3.50 2.48 1.42
N GLY A 164 3.44 1.92 0.22
CA GLY A 164 2.76 0.65 -0.06
C GLY A 164 3.42 -0.61 0.52
N ASN A 165 4.47 -0.49 1.33
CA ASN A 165 5.23 -1.58 1.94
C ASN A 165 4.55 -2.18 3.19
N VAL A 166 3.24 -2.30 3.16
CA VAL A 166 2.40 -2.71 4.29
C VAL A 166 1.57 -3.96 3.98
N CYS A 167 1.15 -4.62 5.05
CA CYS A 167 0.15 -5.67 5.01
C CYS A 167 -0.76 -5.52 6.24
N TYR A 168 -2.08 -5.54 6.07
CA TYR A 168 -3.03 -5.32 7.15
C TYR A 168 -4.31 -6.14 6.96
N THR A 169 -5.04 -6.38 8.05
CA THR A 169 -6.30 -7.10 7.99
C THR A 169 -7.43 -6.24 7.43
N LYS A 170 -8.38 -6.87 6.72
CA LYS A 170 -9.62 -6.20 6.33
C LYS A 170 -10.40 -5.69 7.55
N ALA A 171 -10.38 -6.41 8.66
CA ALA A 171 -11.05 -6.01 9.90
C ALA A 171 -10.51 -4.67 10.45
N LEU A 172 -9.19 -4.43 10.39
CA LEU A 172 -8.61 -3.14 10.77
C LEU A 172 -9.10 -2.00 9.87
N LEU A 173 -9.23 -2.25 8.57
CA LEU A 173 -9.80 -1.27 7.66
C LEU A 173 -11.27 -0.96 7.97
N ASP A 174 -12.06 -1.98 8.27
CA ASP A 174 -13.47 -1.83 8.64
C ASP A 174 -13.60 -1.03 9.95
N GLU A 175 -12.68 -1.23 10.91
CA GLU A 175 -12.59 -0.48 12.17
C GLU A 175 -12.39 1.03 11.95
N VAL A 176 -11.50 1.40 11.03
CA VAL A 176 -11.15 2.81 10.80
C VAL A 176 -11.89 3.46 9.62
N GLY A 177 -12.73 2.73 8.90
CA GLY A 177 -13.59 3.25 7.83
C GLY A 177 -12.97 3.26 6.43
N GLY A 178 -11.92 2.47 6.16
CA GLY A 178 -11.32 2.34 4.82
C GLY A 178 -10.45 3.53 4.42
N TYR A 179 -10.10 3.61 3.13
CA TYR A 179 -9.38 4.78 2.57
C TYR A 179 -10.31 5.98 2.44
N ASP A 180 -9.78 7.19 2.67
CA ASP A 180 -10.51 8.42 2.31
C ASP A 180 -10.53 8.58 0.79
N ALA A 181 -11.72 8.44 0.20
CA ALA A 181 -11.92 8.53 -1.25
C ALA A 181 -11.85 9.97 -1.78
N GLU A 182 -11.85 10.97 -0.90
CA GLU A 182 -11.84 12.38 -1.29
C GLU A 182 -10.42 12.98 -1.34
N LEU A 183 -9.42 12.28 -0.83
CA LEU A 183 -8.03 12.71 -0.90
C LEU A 183 -7.46 12.52 -2.32
N LEU A 184 -6.76 13.55 -2.81
CA LEU A 184 -6.07 13.51 -4.10
C LEU A 184 -4.73 12.79 -4.01
N THR A 185 -4.07 12.92 -2.86
CA THR A 185 -2.76 12.37 -2.53
C THR A 185 -2.75 12.00 -1.05
N ALA A 186 -1.79 11.18 -0.64
CA ALA A 186 -1.56 10.79 0.76
C ALA A 186 -2.76 10.08 1.45
N GLU A 187 -3.62 9.42 0.66
CA GLU A 187 -4.73 8.61 1.18
C GLU A 187 -4.24 7.40 2.00
N ASP A 188 -3.04 6.92 1.70
CA ASP A 188 -2.33 5.88 2.44
C ASP A 188 -1.82 6.42 3.80
N LEU A 189 -1.22 7.60 3.80
CA LEU A 189 -0.76 8.26 5.02
C LEU A 189 -1.94 8.57 5.97
N ASP A 190 -3.06 9.07 5.44
CA ASP A 190 -4.29 9.27 6.20
C ASP A 190 -4.76 7.97 6.86
N LEU A 191 -4.74 6.87 6.12
CA LEU A 191 -5.11 5.55 6.63
C LEU A 191 -4.19 5.10 7.78
N TYR A 192 -2.86 5.23 7.62
CA TYR A 192 -1.91 4.82 8.65
C TYR A 192 -1.99 5.69 9.90
N VAL A 193 -2.27 6.99 9.75
CA VAL A 193 -2.57 7.87 10.88
C VAL A 193 -3.79 7.37 11.67
N ARG A 194 -4.85 6.93 10.97
CA ARG A 194 -6.04 6.36 11.65
C ARG A 194 -5.75 5.03 12.33
N PHE A 195 -4.92 4.15 11.76
CA PHE A 195 -4.46 2.94 12.44
C PHE A 195 -3.75 3.27 13.76
N LEU A 196 -2.87 4.26 13.74
CA LEU A 196 -2.13 4.68 14.93
C LEU A 196 -3.03 5.38 15.95
N LEU A 197 -4.00 6.19 15.53
CA LEU A 197 -5.00 6.81 16.41
C LEU A 197 -5.94 5.78 17.06
N ALA A 198 -6.22 4.67 16.38
CA ALA A 198 -6.93 3.53 16.94
C ALA A 198 -6.06 2.67 17.89
N GLY A 199 -4.79 3.04 18.11
CA GLY A 199 -3.88 2.36 19.03
C GLY A 199 -3.08 1.20 18.43
N HIS A 200 -3.15 0.99 17.13
CA HIS A 200 -2.45 -0.11 16.46
C HIS A 200 -1.06 0.32 15.98
N LEU A 201 -0.03 -0.26 16.56
CA LEU A 201 1.36 -0.09 16.13
C LEU A 201 1.73 -1.25 15.18
N PRO A 202 2.40 -0.99 14.03
CA PRO A 202 2.77 -2.06 13.10
C PRO A 202 3.83 -3.00 13.65
N VAL A 203 3.83 -4.25 13.18
CA VAL A 203 4.98 -5.13 13.28
C VAL A 203 5.96 -4.76 12.16
N VAL A 204 7.19 -4.44 12.54
CA VAL A 204 8.28 -4.21 11.57
C VAL A 204 8.84 -5.55 11.12
N CYS A 205 8.74 -5.83 9.83
CA CYS A 205 9.21 -7.04 9.18
C CYS A 205 10.54 -6.76 8.47
N ALA A 206 11.61 -7.38 8.92
CA ALA A 206 12.95 -7.19 8.33
C ALA A 206 13.08 -7.94 6.99
N HIS A 207 12.32 -7.52 5.99
CA HIS A 207 12.44 -8.01 4.61
C HIS A 207 12.02 -6.93 3.63
N TYR A 208 12.49 -7.01 2.42
CA TYR A 208 12.03 -6.16 1.32
C TYR A 208 10.73 -6.73 0.74
N SER A 209 9.67 -5.89 0.72
CA SER A 209 8.35 -6.31 0.23
C SER A 209 8.22 -6.18 -1.29
N HIS A 210 8.73 -5.09 -1.86
CA HIS A 210 8.59 -4.78 -3.27
C HIS A 210 9.76 -3.91 -3.79
N LEU A 211 9.84 -3.79 -5.09
CA LEU A 211 10.65 -2.80 -5.77
C LEU A 211 9.75 -1.62 -6.13
N HIS A 212 9.96 -0.49 -5.49
CA HIS A 212 9.27 0.76 -5.81
C HIS A 212 9.92 1.40 -7.05
N ARG A 213 9.14 1.51 -8.12
CA ARG A 213 9.64 2.03 -9.41
C ARG A 213 9.51 3.54 -9.48
N PHE A 214 10.64 4.20 -9.67
CA PHE A 214 10.72 5.65 -9.81
C PHE A 214 10.86 6.04 -11.30
N HIS A 215 9.84 6.67 -11.87
CA HIS A 215 9.81 7.12 -13.26
C HIS A 215 8.99 8.41 -13.43
N ALA A 216 9.14 9.05 -14.61
CA ALA A 216 8.55 10.37 -14.89
C ALA A 216 7.01 10.49 -14.73
N GLN A 217 6.31 9.37 -14.63
CA GLN A 217 4.85 9.34 -14.55
C GLN A 217 4.34 8.92 -13.15
N ASN A 218 5.21 8.77 -12.15
CA ASN A 218 4.74 8.51 -10.78
C ASN A 218 3.92 9.70 -10.28
N THR A 219 2.84 9.43 -9.58
CA THR A 219 2.02 10.47 -8.94
C THR A 219 2.82 11.25 -7.89
N SER A 220 3.79 10.57 -7.26
CA SER A 220 4.73 11.16 -6.30
C SER A 220 5.87 11.96 -6.94
N GLN A 221 6.03 11.93 -8.27
CA GLN A 221 7.06 12.74 -8.92
C GLN A 221 6.72 14.23 -8.83
N GLY A 222 7.67 15.02 -8.32
CA GLY A 222 7.45 16.45 -8.06
C GLY A 222 6.71 16.74 -6.75
N ILE A 223 6.51 15.73 -5.89
CA ILE A 223 6.20 15.98 -4.49
C ILE A 223 7.50 16.52 -3.86
N ASP A 224 7.61 17.85 -3.88
CA ASP A 224 8.63 18.53 -3.10
C ASP A 224 8.25 18.54 -1.61
N ALA A 225 9.18 18.99 -0.78
CA ALA A 225 8.94 19.09 0.66
C ALA A 225 7.71 19.96 0.98
N ALA A 226 7.39 20.97 0.16
CA ALA A 226 6.26 21.85 0.37
C ALA A 226 4.92 21.10 0.18
N LYS A 227 4.80 20.27 -0.86
CA LYS A 227 3.60 19.45 -1.09
C LYS A 227 3.44 18.38 -0.02
N HIS A 228 4.52 17.69 0.36
CA HIS A 228 4.48 16.73 1.46
C HIS A 228 4.05 17.38 2.77
N ASN A 229 4.58 18.54 3.10
CA ASN A 229 4.17 19.30 4.27
C ASN A 229 2.71 19.79 4.19
N ALA A 230 2.20 20.08 2.99
CA ALA A 230 0.80 20.43 2.80
C ALA A 230 -0.13 19.24 3.09
N ASP A 231 0.23 18.04 2.61
CA ASP A 231 -0.51 16.80 2.90
C ASP A 231 -0.48 16.48 4.41
N LEU A 232 0.69 16.59 5.06
CA LEU A 232 0.80 16.43 6.52
C LEU A 232 -0.09 17.40 7.29
N ARG A 233 -0.13 18.68 6.90
CA ARG A 233 -1.01 19.67 7.54
C ARG A 233 -2.48 19.37 7.31
N LEU A 234 -2.85 18.95 6.10
CA LEU A 234 -4.22 18.57 5.77
C LEU A 234 -4.70 17.44 6.69
N ILE A 235 -3.90 16.38 6.80
CA ILE A 235 -4.22 15.22 7.64
C ILE A 235 -4.20 15.61 9.12
N TYR A 236 -3.22 16.40 9.56
CA TYR A 236 -3.18 16.90 10.94
C TYR A 236 -4.47 17.64 11.30
N ASN A 237 -4.90 18.60 10.46
CA ASN A 237 -6.09 19.40 10.73
C ASN A 237 -7.36 18.55 10.82
N LYS A 238 -7.44 17.48 10.04
CA LYS A 238 -8.55 16.53 10.05
C LYS A 238 -8.68 15.81 11.40
N TYR A 239 -7.54 15.54 12.08
CA TYR A 239 -7.48 14.81 13.35
C TYR A 239 -6.92 15.65 14.51
N ALA A 240 -6.95 16.98 14.40
CA ALA A 240 -6.26 17.89 15.32
C ALA A 240 -6.59 17.67 16.80
N GLY A 241 -7.87 17.44 17.13
CA GLY A 241 -8.27 17.20 18.53
C GLY A 241 -7.64 15.95 19.15
N GLN A 242 -7.59 14.86 18.39
CA GLN A 242 -6.99 13.58 18.83
C GLN A 242 -5.46 13.70 18.93
N LEU A 243 -4.82 14.34 17.93
CA LEU A 243 -3.39 14.52 17.88
C LEU A 243 -2.90 15.45 19.01
N GLN A 244 -3.62 16.55 19.28
CA GLN A 244 -3.31 17.46 20.39
C GLN A 244 -3.47 16.78 21.76
N ALA A 245 -4.49 15.93 21.93
CA ALA A 245 -4.67 15.14 23.15
C ALA A 245 -3.50 14.17 23.40
N LEU A 246 -2.80 13.74 22.35
CA LEU A 246 -1.58 12.93 22.42
C LEU A 246 -0.30 13.78 22.55
N GLY A 247 -0.40 15.11 22.62
CA GLY A 247 0.74 16.02 22.70
C GLY A 247 1.51 16.19 21.38
N ILE A 248 0.90 15.83 20.24
CA ILE A 248 1.53 15.92 18.92
C ILE A 248 1.31 17.32 18.35
N ALA A 249 2.40 18.02 18.05
CA ALA A 249 2.36 19.36 17.51
C ALA A 249 1.98 19.38 16.02
N GLN A 250 1.38 20.49 15.59
CA GLN A 250 1.12 20.72 14.17
C GLN A 250 2.43 20.79 13.39
N PRO A 251 2.49 20.18 12.17
CA PRO A 251 3.67 20.30 11.31
C PRO A 251 4.07 21.74 11.06
N GLY A 252 5.37 22.04 11.17
CA GLY A 252 5.94 23.36 10.90
C GLY A 252 5.72 23.81 9.44
N HIS A 253 6.01 25.09 9.19
CA HIS A 253 5.94 25.67 7.86
C HIS A 253 7.15 25.28 7.02
#